data_f37c5489f82802cf6dd3d8fe6057085e
#
_entry.id   f37c5489f82802cf6dd3d8fe6057085e
#
_cell.length_a   1.000
_cell.length_b   1.000
_cell.length_c   1.000
_cell.angle_alpha   90.00
_cell.angle_beta   90.00
_cell.angle_gamma   90.00
#
_symmetry.space_group_name_H-M   'P 1'
#
loop_
_entity.id
_entity.type
_entity.pdbx_description
1 polymer ?
#
loop_
_entity_poly.entity_id
_entity_poly.type
_entity_poly.pdbx_seq_one_letter_code
_entity_poly.pdbx_strand_id
1 'polypeptide(L)'
;MLRMLRPVAATTGVATESRLWHWVPASYAKLEEAERKILTRAIPTPFEMKKVAQLGTVVVPCSDEKKRKDAKNLVLIHGFAGGNAVWAMNLEKLSRHFNVYAVEWIGVGRSDRPDFNFKDYDSADDFIVGSFEKWRQEIELDKFDLCAHSMGAIFASSYAVKNPEHVNHLVLASPAGVPHPPPPPDPTTEEGKAVNKSWLRRMVYSAWEQGMTPMSLARFVGPYGPKLVQSVVHRRASFMSEGSAMRDGRVDLTEFGEYIYHNWALKPSGERAMTTHLAPGAHAIRPLVDVLLPENVKMPLTFIYGEFDWMDYHNGQGIVERFKEKGRAADLYRVPDGGHQMFLENPDEFSRVLIDSLAR
;
A
#
# COMPACT_ATOMS: atom_id res chain seq x y z
N MET A 1 -9.74 24.07 -62.92
CA MET A 1 -8.94 24.75 -61.89
C MET A 1 -9.14 24.02 -60.56
N LEU A 2 -8.37 22.92 -60.36
CA LEU A 2 -8.42 22.09 -59.14
C LEU A 2 -7.51 22.73 -58.09
N ARG A 3 -8.06 23.14 -56.96
CA ARG A 3 -7.29 23.47 -55.74
C ARG A 3 -7.04 22.20 -54.92
N MET A 4 -5.80 21.79 -54.88
CA MET A 4 -5.33 20.71 -53.98
C MET A 4 -5.38 21.25 -52.54
N LEU A 5 -6.12 20.53 -51.69
CA LEU A 5 -6.08 20.70 -50.26
C LEU A 5 -4.83 20.01 -49.73
N ARG A 6 -3.93 20.73 -49.07
CA ARG A 6 -2.78 20.17 -48.33
C ARG A 6 -3.27 19.58 -47.01
N PRO A 7 -2.78 18.40 -46.60
CA PRO A 7 -3.09 17.86 -45.30
C PRO A 7 -2.40 18.71 -44.19
N VAL A 8 -3.17 19.09 -43.20
CA VAL A 8 -2.67 19.71 -41.97
C VAL A 8 -1.96 18.58 -41.18
N ALA A 9 -0.65 18.72 -41.00
CA ALA A 9 0.11 17.86 -40.12
C ALA A 9 -0.35 18.05 -38.68
N ALA A 10 -0.87 16.99 -38.08
CA ALA A 10 -1.12 16.95 -36.65
C ALA A 10 0.24 16.97 -35.93
N THR A 11 0.58 18.09 -35.33
CA THR A 11 1.69 18.19 -34.40
C THR A 11 1.27 17.51 -33.12
N THR A 12 1.66 16.24 -32.96
CA THR A 12 1.70 15.60 -31.65
C THR A 12 2.77 16.33 -30.82
N GLY A 13 2.32 17.29 -30.04
CA GLY A 13 3.17 17.92 -29.03
C GLY A 13 3.51 16.90 -27.95
N VAL A 14 4.61 16.17 -28.15
CA VAL A 14 5.31 15.52 -27.06
C VAL A 14 5.80 16.65 -26.18
N ALA A 15 5.14 16.86 -25.05
CA ALA A 15 5.61 17.77 -24.02
C ALA A 15 7.03 17.34 -23.66
N THR A 16 8.01 18.12 -24.09
CA THR A 16 9.40 18.01 -23.65
C THR A 16 9.41 18.39 -22.17
N GLU A 17 9.21 17.39 -21.29
CA GLU A 17 9.49 17.54 -19.86
C GLU A 17 10.90 18.10 -19.75
N SER A 18 11.06 19.23 -19.09
CA SER A 18 12.34 19.93 -18.96
C SER A 18 13.33 18.99 -18.26
N ARG A 19 14.31 18.51 -18.98
CA ARG A 19 15.36 17.57 -18.53
C ARG A 19 16.22 18.10 -17.37
N LEU A 20 16.00 19.30 -16.91
CA LEU A 20 16.84 19.96 -15.89
C LEU A 20 16.55 19.49 -14.44
N TRP A 21 15.45 18.79 -14.18
CA TRP A 21 15.10 18.35 -12.81
C TRP A 21 14.95 16.83 -12.63
N HIS A 22 15.08 16.03 -13.71
CA HIS A 22 15.00 14.56 -13.67
C HIS A 22 16.38 13.92 -13.88
N TRP A 23 17.21 13.97 -12.87
CA TRP A 23 18.52 13.28 -12.85
C TRP A 23 18.36 11.76 -12.81
N VAL A 24 17.19 11.26 -12.51
CA VAL A 24 16.90 9.86 -12.28
C VAL A 24 16.23 9.27 -13.52
N PRO A 25 16.77 8.20 -14.14
CA PRO A 25 16.17 7.56 -15.30
C PRO A 25 14.96 6.67 -14.89
N ALA A 26 14.04 7.24 -14.12
CA ALA A 26 12.80 6.57 -13.77
C ALA A 26 11.89 6.44 -15.00
N SER A 27 11.20 5.31 -15.14
CA SER A 27 10.36 5.03 -16.29
C SER A 27 9.15 4.17 -15.91
N TYR A 28 7.97 4.56 -16.34
CA TYR A 28 6.76 3.74 -16.22
C TYR A 28 6.89 2.40 -16.95
N ALA A 29 7.49 2.38 -18.13
CA ALA A 29 7.70 1.15 -18.89
C ALA A 29 8.60 0.16 -18.12
N LYS A 30 9.68 0.64 -17.50
CA LYS A 30 10.55 -0.20 -16.67
C LYS A 30 9.87 -0.64 -15.38
N LEU A 31 9.06 0.21 -14.77
CA LEU A 31 8.25 -0.18 -13.61
C LEU A 31 7.30 -1.33 -13.96
N GLU A 32 6.57 -1.21 -15.06
CA GLU A 32 5.66 -2.25 -15.53
C GLU A 32 6.41 -3.53 -15.91
N GLU A 33 7.56 -3.41 -16.57
CA GLU A 33 8.41 -4.57 -16.92
C GLU A 33 8.91 -5.30 -15.67
N ALA A 34 9.43 -4.58 -14.67
CA ALA A 34 9.91 -5.17 -13.43
C ALA A 34 8.77 -5.84 -12.64
N GLU A 35 7.61 -5.18 -12.54
CA GLU A 35 6.43 -5.76 -11.91
C GLU A 35 5.99 -7.04 -12.64
N ARG A 36 5.90 -7.02 -13.97
CA ARG A 36 5.53 -8.18 -14.78
C ARG A 36 6.48 -9.35 -14.60
N LYS A 37 7.79 -9.11 -14.53
CA LYS A 37 8.79 -10.16 -14.27
C LYS A 37 8.55 -10.84 -12.93
N ILE A 38 8.36 -10.06 -11.87
CA ILE A 38 8.09 -10.57 -10.51
C ILE A 38 6.80 -11.40 -10.51
N LEU A 39 5.72 -10.85 -11.07
CA LEU A 39 4.41 -11.52 -11.10
C LEU A 39 4.43 -12.80 -11.95
N THR A 40 5.07 -12.78 -13.13
CA THR A 40 5.17 -13.96 -14.00
C THR A 40 5.95 -15.10 -13.34
N ARG A 41 6.97 -14.77 -12.54
CA ARG A 41 7.73 -15.78 -11.78
C ARG A 41 6.89 -16.40 -10.65
N ALA A 42 6.07 -15.59 -10.00
CA ALA A 42 5.32 -15.99 -8.81
C ALA A 42 3.97 -16.62 -9.10
N ILE A 43 3.34 -16.27 -10.24
CA ILE A 43 1.97 -16.66 -10.59
C ILE A 43 1.99 -17.50 -11.85
N PRO A 44 1.87 -18.84 -11.75
CA PRO A 44 1.83 -19.73 -12.90
C PRO A 44 0.49 -19.71 -13.67
N THR A 45 -0.56 -19.17 -13.04
CA THR A 45 -1.90 -19.05 -13.65
C THR A 45 -2.04 -17.73 -14.42
N PRO A 46 -2.96 -17.62 -15.39
CA PRO A 46 -3.19 -16.36 -16.09
C PRO A 46 -3.57 -15.22 -15.14
N PHE A 47 -2.96 -14.08 -15.35
CA PHE A 47 -3.28 -12.82 -14.66
C PHE A 47 -3.29 -11.67 -15.65
N GLU A 48 -3.95 -10.58 -15.27
CA GLU A 48 -4.04 -9.37 -16.07
C GLU A 48 -3.45 -8.19 -15.30
N MET A 49 -2.61 -7.41 -15.98
CA MET A 49 -2.13 -6.11 -15.47
C MET A 49 -2.82 -5.02 -16.27
N LYS A 50 -3.64 -4.21 -15.62
CA LYS A 50 -4.38 -3.13 -16.27
C LYS A 50 -4.43 -1.86 -15.40
N LYS A 51 -4.87 -0.78 -15.99
CA LYS A 51 -5.23 0.45 -15.28
C LYS A 51 -6.75 0.63 -15.38
N VAL A 52 -7.40 0.80 -14.24
CA VAL A 52 -8.86 0.98 -14.12
C VAL A 52 -9.10 2.26 -13.33
N ALA A 53 -9.89 3.18 -13.83
CA ALA A 53 -10.16 4.48 -13.20
C ALA A 53 -8.90 5.15 -12.63
N GLN A 54 -7.80 5.16 -13.40
CA GLN A 54 -6.48 5.70 -13.02
C GLN A 54 -5.67 4.83 -12.04
N LEU A 55 -6.19 3.73 -11.50
CA LEU A 55 -5.47 2.87 -10.55
C LEU A 55 -4.85 1.65 -11.22
N GLY A 56 -3.56 1.44 -10.95
CA GLY A 56 -2.83 0.24 -11.37
C GLY A 56 -3.41 -0.99 -10.68
N THR A 57 -3.82 -1.97 -11.47
CA THR A 57 -4.54 -3.15 -10.99
C THR A 57 -3.91 -4.42 -11.54
N VAL A 58 -3.77 -5.42 -10.69
CA VAL A 58 -3.46 -6.81 -11.06
C VAL A 58 -4.67 -7.66 -10.74
N VAL A 59 -5.19 -8.36 -11.73
CA VAL A 59 -6.35 -9.26 -11.57
C VAL A 59 -5.88 -10.68 -11.75
N VAL A 60 -6.13 -11.53 -10.76
CA VAL A 60 -5.89 -12.97 -10.82
C VAL A 60 -7.23 -13.66 -10.59
N PRO A 61 -7.89 -14.14 -11.65
CA PRO A 61 -9.16 -14.84 -11.53
C PRO A 61 -9.02 -16.11 -10.71
N CYS A 62 -10.10 -16.52 -10.05
CA CYS A 62 -10.12 -17.79 -9.34
C CYS A 62 -9.68 -18.92 -10.26
N SER A 63 -8.67 -19.69 -9.83
CA SER A 63 -8.04 -20.73 -10.63
C SER A 63 -8.96 -21.95 -10.85
N ASP A 64 -9.94 -22.18 -9.93
CA ASP A 64 -11.01 -23.16 -10.13
C ASP A 64 -12.08 -22.57 -11.05
N GLU A 65 -12.06 -22.96 -12.34
CA GLU A 65 -12.98 -22.43 -13.34
C GLU A 65 -14.45 -22.68 -13.00
N LYS A 66 -14.77 -23.78 -12.30
CA LYS A 66 -16.13 -24.12 -11.91
C LYS A 66 -16.66 -23.19 -10.83
N LYS A 67 -15.78 -22.71 -9.96
CA LYS A 67 -16.13 -21.81 -8.84
C LYS A 67 -15.95 -20.34 -9.19
N ARG A 68 -15.27 -20.00 -10.29
CA ARG A 68 -14.86 -18.63 -10.64
C ARG A 68 -16.01 -17.62 -10.62
N LYS A 69 -17.20 -18.00 -11.09
CA LYS A 69 -18.37 -17.11 -11.13
C LYS A 69 -18.92 -16.81 -9.74
N ASP A 70 -18.83 -17.78 -8.82
CA ASP A 70 -19.36 -17.70 -7.48
C ASP A 70 -18.27 -17.42 -6.43
N ALA A 71 -17.01 -17.36 -6.86
CA ALA A 71 -15.89 -17.05 -5.98
C ALA A 71 -16.01 -15.61 -5.47
N LYS A 72 -15.81 -15.44 -4.14
CA LYS A 72 -15.76 -14.11 -3.55
C LYS A 72 -14.66 -13.28 -4.19
N ASN A 73 -14.84 -11.97 -4.27
CA ASN A 73 -13.85 -11.04 -4.69
C ASN A 73 -13.00 -10.61 -3.48
N LEU A 74 -11.68 -10.66 -3.62
CA LEU A 74 -10.73 -10.21 -2.61
C LEU A 74 -9.88 -9.06 -3.18
N VAL A 75 -9.94 -7.90 -2.54
CA VAL A 75 -9.14 -6.73 -2.90
C VAL A 75 -8.00 -6.57 -1.92
N LEU A 76 -6.78 -6.42 -2.44
CA LEU A 76 -5.55 -6.24 -1.68
C LEU A 76 -5.00 -4.83 -1.89
N ILE A 77 -4.79 -4.09 -0.81
CA ILE A 77 -4.23 -2.74 -0.80
C ILE A 77 -2.89 -2.74 -0.06
N HIS A 78 -1.84 -2.29 -0.73
CA HIS A 78 -0.49 -2.26 -0.20
C HIS A 78 -0.24 -1.11 0.80
N GLY A 79 0.85 -1.18 1.56
CA GLY A 79 1.32 -0.16 2.49
C GLY A 79 2.13 0.96 1.81
N PHE A 80 2.61 1.92 2.63
CA PHE A 80 3.52 2.97 2.18
C PHE A 80 4.74 2.38 1.47
N ALA A 81 5.18 3.04 0.41
CA ALA A 81 6.35 2.65 -0.39
C ALA A 81 6.23 1.30 -1.13
N GLY A 82 5.06 0.63 -1.02
CA GLY A 82 4.75 -0.60 -1.73
C GLY A 82 4.15 -0.38 -3.12
N GLY A 83 3.49 -1.40 -3.63
CA GLY A 83 2.77 -1.49 -4.89
C GLY A 83 2.32 -2.94 -5.08
N ASN A 84 1.70 -3.29 -6.21
CA ASN A 84 1.07 -4.61 -6.38
C ASN A 84 2.05 -5.79 -6.28
N ALA A 85 3.31 -5.64 -6.74
CA ALA A 85 4.29 -6.72 -6.70
C ALA A 85 4.66 -7.20 -5.29
N VAL A 86 4.33 -6.44 -4.23
CA VAL A 86 4.57 -6.91 -2.86
C VAL A 86 3.71 -8.13 -2.50
N TRP A 87 2.57 -8.31 -3.18
CA TRP A 87 1.65 -9.41 -2.99
C TRP A 87 2.00 -10.67 -3.82
N ALA A 88 3.03 -10.60 -4.67
CA ALA A 88 3.33 -11.62 -5.67
C ALA A 88 3.33 -13.05 -5.10
N MET A 89 3.93 -13.25 -3.92
CA MET A 89 4.04 -14.56 -3.27
C MET A 89 2.70 -15.12 -2.72
N ASN A 90 1.65 -14.30 -2.71
CA ASN A 90 0.34 -14.66 -2.15
C ASN A 90 -0.72 -14.87 -3.22
N LEU A 91 -0.60 -14.15 -4.36
CA LEU A 91 -1.66 -14.06 -5.37
C LEU A 91 -2.09 -15.42 -5.91
N GLU A 92 -1.15 -16.33 -6.19
CA GLU A 92 -1.47 -17.67 -6.69
C GLU A 92 -2.28 -18.48 -5.67
N LYS A 93 -1.87 -18.49 -4.40
CA LYS A 93 -2.58 -19.22 -3.34
C LYS A 93 -3.97 -18.65 -3.09
N LEU A 94 -4.07 -17.33 -3.03
CA LEU A 94 -5.34 -16.65 -2.82
C LEU A 94 -6.30 -16.89 -4.01
N SER A 95 -5.77 -16.96 -5.23
CA SER A 95 -6.60 -17.21 -6.42
C SER A 95 -7.22 -18.61 -6.47
N ARG A 96 -6.77 -19.54 -5.64
CA ARG A 96 -7.44 -20.85 -5.50
C ARG A 96 -8.81 -20.74 -4.82
N HIS A 97 -9.07 -19.62 -4.14
CA HIS A 97 -10.28 -19.40 -3.34
C HIS A 97 -11.07 -18.17 -3.76
N PHE A 98 -10.41 -17.17 -4.35
CA PHE A 98 -10.99 -15.85 -4.63
C PHE A 98 -10.69 -15.40 -6.06
N ASN A 99 -11.50 -14.50 -6.58
CA ASN A 99 -11.07 -13.58 -7.62
C ASN A 99 -10.27 -12.47 -6.94
N VAL A 100 -8.97 -12.38 -7.20
CA VAL A 100 -8.05 -11.48 -6.48
C VAL A 100 -7.75 -10.24 -7.29
N TYR A 101 -7.85 -9.07 -6.65
CA TYR A 101 -7.56 -7.76 -7.21
C TYR A 101 -6.51 -7.08 -6.32
N ALA A 102 -5.27 -7.01 -6.77
CA ALA A 102 -4.27 -6.16 -6.11
C ALA A 102 -4.33 -4.77 -6.75
N VAL A 103 -4.52 -3.74 -5.92
CA VAL A 103 -4.79 -2.38 -6.38
C VAL A 103 -3.81 -1.40 -5.76
N GLU A 104 -3.20 -0.59 -6.60
CA GLU A 104 -2.34 0.52 -6.19
C GLU A 104 -3.20 1.78 -6.01
N TRP A 105 -3.10 2.43 -4.86
CA TRP A 105 -3.80 3.70 -4.70
C TRP A 105 -3.25 4.78 -5.65
N ILE A 106 -4.03 5.83 -5.83
CA ILE A 106 -3.67 6.93 -6.72
C ILE A 106 -2.30 7.51 -6.36
N GLY A 107 -1.46 7.72 -7.36
CA GLY A 107 -0.14 8.32 -7.21
C GLY A 107 0.99 7.36 -6.84
N VAL A 108 0.75 6.04 -6.79
CA VAL A 108 1.75 5.02 -6.48
C VAL A 108 1.73 3.93 -7.56
N GLY A 109 2.85 3.25 -7.74
CA GLY A 109 2.98 2.17 -8.72
C GLY A 109 2.66 2.63 -10.14
N ARG A 110 1.88 1.84 -10.85
CA ARG A 110 1.39 2.12 -12.21
C ARG A 110 0.14 3.01 -12.23
N SER A 111 -0.40 3.40 -11.07
CA SER A 111 -1.49 4.38 -11.00
C SER A 111 -1.04 5.72 -11.57
N ASP A 112 -2.01 6.50 -12.03
CA ASP A 112 -1.75 7.89 -12.45
C ASP A 112 -1.21 8.71 -11.29
N ARG A 113 -0.37 9.69 -11.60
CA ARG A 113 0.31 10.53 -10.61
C ARG A 113 -0.08 11.99 -10.76
N PRO A 114 -1.34 12.36 -10.41
CA PRO A 114 -1.75 13.75 -10.38
C PRO A 114 -0.96 14.52 -9.33
N ASP A 115 -0.99 15.86 -9.41
CA ASP A 115 -0.41 16.69 -8.37
C ASP A 115 -1.16 16.47 -7.04
N PHE A 116 -0.40 16.21 -5.98
CA PHE A 116 -0.94 16.01 -4.64
C PHE A 116 -0.63 17.27 -3.80
N ASN A 117 -1.57 18.20 -3.77
CA ASN A 117 -1.41 19.51 -3.13
C ASN A 117 -2.28 19.67 -1.87
N PHE A 118 -2.82 18.59 -1.35
CA PHE A 118 -3.63 18.59 -0.14
C PHE A 118 -2.79 18.91 1.08
N LYS A 119 -3.35 19.71 2.00
CA LYS A 119 -2.71 20.17 3.24
C LYS A 119 -3.39 19.63 4.49
N ASP A 120 -4.62 19.18 4.36
CA ASP A 120 -5.43 18.65 5.44
C ASP A 120 -5.80 17.19 5.19
N TYR A 121 -6.18 16.50 6.28
CA TYR A 121 -6.54 15.10 6.26
C TYR A 121 -7.77 14.84 5.37
N ASP A 122 -8.85 15.61 5.57
CA ASP A 122 -10.14 15.31 4.95
C ASP A 122 -10.09 15.39 3.42
N SER A 123 -9.54 16.48 2.87
CA SER A 123 -9.40 16.64 1.41
C SER A 123 -8.50 15.57 0.80
N ALA A 124 -7.43 15.18 1.50
CA ALA A 124 -6.53 14.13 1.04
C ALA A 124 -7.17 12.75 1.09
N ASP A 125 -7.89 12.44 2.17
CA ASP A 125 -8.60 11.17 2.35
C ASP A 125 -9.74 11.03 1.34
N ASP A 126 -10.56 12.08 1.14
CA ASP A 126 -11.63 12.08 0.15
C ASP A 126 -11.11 11.87 -1.28
N PHE A 127 -9.95 12.43 -1.60
CA PHE A 127 -9.32 12.24 -2.90
C PHE A 127 -8.87 10.78 -3.09
N ILE A 128 -8.22 10.18 -2.09
CA ILE A 128 -7.72 8.80 -2.18
C ILE A 128 -8.88 7.80 -2.16
N VAL A 129 -9.78 7.92 -1.19
CA VAL A 129 -10.95 7.04 -1.04
C VAL A 129 -11.90 7.20 -2.22
N GLY A 130 -12.11 8.44 -2.70
CA GLY A 130 -12.92 8.70 -3.89
C GLY A 130 -12.34 8.12 -5.17
N SER A 131 -11.00 8.07 -5.31
CA SER A 131 -10.36 7.41 -6.45
C SER A 131 -10.55 5.90 -6.42
N PHE A 132 -10.52 5.29 -5.23
CA PHE A 132 -10.78 3.86 -5.05
C PHE A 132 -12.26 3.51 -5.33
N GLU A 133 -13.20 4.36 -4.92
CA GLU A 133 -14.62 4.15 -5.24
C GLU A 133 -14.89 4.23 -6.75
N LYS A 134 -14.26 5.16 -7.47
CA LYS A 134 -14.33 5.21 -8.94
C LYS A 134 -13.77 3.94 -9.57
N TRP A 135 -12.66 3.42 -9.05
CA TRP A 135 -12.10 2.15 -9.47
C TRP A 135 -13.08 1.00 -9.28
N ARG A 136 -13.71 0.90 -8.11
CA ARG A 136 -14.72 -0.13 -7.82
C ARG A 136 -15.88 -0.08 -8.81
N GLN A 137 -16.39 1.12 -9.09
CA GLN A 137 -17.49 1.32 -10.04
C GLN A 137 -17.09 0.90 -11.46
N GLU A 138 -15.91 1.29 -11.94
CA GLU A 138 -15.47 0.99 -13.31
C GLU A 138 -15.12 -0.49 -13.51
N ILE A 139 -14.64 -1.19 -12.47
CA ILE A 139 -14.40 -2.63 -12.52
C ILE A 139 -15.66 -3.44 -12.18
N GLU A 140 -16.78 -2.78 -11.89
CA GLU A 140 -18.09 -3.36 -11.61
C GLU A 140 -18.10 -4.35 -10.42
N LEU A 141 -17.33 -4.07 -9.37
CA LEU A 141 -17.38 -4.84 -8.13
C LEU A 141 -18.49 -4.30 -7.21
N ASP A 142 -19.55 -5.10 -7.02
CA ASP A 142 -20.61 -4.76 -6.06
C ASP A 142 -20.13 -4.94 -4.62
N LYS A 143 -19.61 -6.14 -4.30
CA LYS A 143 -19.12 -6.50 -2.95
C LYS A 143 -17.81 -7.27 -3.02
N PHE A 144 -16.95 -7.02 -2.02
CA PHE A 144 -15.65 -7.68 -1.91
C PHE A 144 -15.17 -7.75 -0.45
N ASP A 145 -14.28 -8.68 -0.19
CA ASP A 145 -13.46 -8.70 1.01
C ASP A 145 -12.26 -7.76 0.79
N LEU A 146 -11.94 -6.92 1.76
CA LEU A 146 -10.90 -5.89 1.65
C LEU A 146 -9.76 -6.17 2.63
N CYS A 147 -8.58 -6.52 2.11
CA CYS A 147 -7.37 -6.69 2.91
C CYS A 147 -6.39 -5.56 2.63
N ALA A 148 -5.95 -4.85 3.65
CA ALA A 148 -5.08 -3.71 3.50
C ALA A 148 -3.92 -3.72 4.50
N HIS A 149 -2.71 -3.38 3.99
CA HIS A 149 -1.48 -3.41 4.76
C HIS A 149 -1.05 -2.01 5.22
N SER A 150 -0.59 -1.91 6.48
CA SER A 150 0.12 -0.74 7.02
C SER A 150 -0.65 0.57 6.80
N MET A 151 -0.08 1.56 6.11
CA MET A 151 -0.74 2.82 5.77
C MET A 151 -1.99 2.61 4.88
N GLY A 152 -2.04 1.54 4.05
CA GLY A 152 -3.22 1.16 3.30
C GLY A 152 -4.42 0.85 4.17
N ALA A 153 -4.17 0.38 5.39
CA ALA A 153 -5.22 0.12 6.36
C ALA A 153 -5.96 1.40 6.79
N ILE A 154 -5.30 2.55 6.80
CA ILE A 154 -5.94 3.85 7.09
C ILE A 154 -7.00 4.15 6.02
N PHE A 155 -6.61 4.05 4.74
CA PHE A 155 -7.53 4.32 3.62
C PHE A 155 -8.64 3.28 3.50
N ALA A 156 -8.30 1.99 3.70
CA ALA A 156 -9.28 0.92 3.69
C ALA A 156 -10.30 1.06 4.82
N SER A 157 -9.88 1.49 6.02
CA SER A 157 -10.76 1.77 7.15
C SER A 157 -11.70 2.94 6.85
N SER A 158 -11.15 4.03 6.30
CA SER A 158 -11.97 5.18 5.88
C SER A 158 -12.98 4.77 4.80
N TYR A 159 -12.53 4.01 3.79
CA TYR A 159 -13.42 3.49 2.74
C TYR A 159 -14.54 2.61 3.31
N ALA A 160 -14.20 1.65 4.17
CA ALA A 160 -15.17 0.71 4.74
C ALA A 160 -16.21 1.39 5.63
N VAL A 161 -15.84 2.48 6.32
CA VAL A 161 -16.76 3.29 7.11
C VAL A 161 -17.67 4.14 6.22
N LYS A 162 -17.13 4.70 5.12
CA LYS A 162 -17.89 5.55 4.18
C LYS A 162 -18.80 4.74 3.24
N ASN A 163 -18.41 3.51 2.88
CA ASN A 163 -19.08 2.66 1.89
C ASN A 163 -19.30 1.22 2.44
N PRO A 164 -19.99 1.07 3.59
CA PRO A 164 -20.09 -0.22 4.28
C PRO A 164 -20.85 -1.29 3.49
N GLU A 165 -21.70 -0.90 2.53
CA GLU A 165 -22.48 -1.79 1.67
C GLU A 165 -21.62 -2.59 0.68
N HIS A 166 -20.40 -2.12 0.37
CA HIS A 166 -19.50 -2.74 -0.60
C HIS A 166 -18.44 -3.65 0.03
N VAL A 167 -18.24 -3.57 1.35
CA VAL A 167 -17.22 -4.37 2.04
C VAL A 167 -17.87 -5.50 2.82
N ASN A 168 -17.59 -6.74 2.42
CA ASN A 168 -18.09 -7.92 3.14
C ASN A 168 -17.32 -8.17 4.43
N HIS A 169 -15.99 -8.02 4.39
CA HIS A 169 -15.07 -8.23 5.50
C HIS A 169 -13.88 -7.28 5.37
N LEU A 170 -13.52 -6.61 6.45
CA LEU A 170 -12.34 -5.76 6.50
C LEU A 170 -11.21 -6.47 7.22
N VAL A 171 -10.09 -6.70 6.52
CA VAL A 171 -8.87 -7.30 7.08
C VAL A 171 -7.75 -6.28 7.09
N LEU A 172 -7.17 -6.02 8.25
CA LEU A 172 -6.10 -5.07 8.46
C LEU A 172 -4.81 -5.81 8.81
N ALA A 173 -3.89 -5.86 7.84
CA ALA A 173 -2.61 -6.51 7.98
C ALA A 173 -1.56 -5.50 8.48
N SER A 174 -1.04 -5.69 9.70
CA SER A 174 -0.08 -4.76 10.34
C SER A 174 -0.45 -3.29 10.20
N PRO A 175 -1.67 -2.88 10.57
CA PRO A 175 -2.16 -1.53 10.32
C PRO A 175 -1.33 -0.46 11.00
N ALA A 176 -0.97 0.60 10.27
CA ALA A 176 -0.37 1.79 10.84
C ALA A 176 -1.41 2.65 11.57
N GLY A 177 -0.99 3.36 12.61
CA GLY A 177 -1.79 4.39 13.26
C GLY A 177 -2.99 3.89 14.06
N VAL A 178 -2.92 2.69 14.62
CA VAL A 178 -3.99 2.16 15.47
C VAL A 178 -4.12 2.96 16.78
N PRO A 179 -3.06 3.11 17.60
CA PRO A 179 -3.16 3.82 18.87
C PRO A 179 -3.13 5.34 18.71
N HIS A 180 -3.56 6.02 19.74
CA HIS A 180 -3.24 7.43 19.91
C HIS A 180 -1.73 7.67 19.94
N PRO A 181 -1.25 8.80 19.41
CA PRO A 181 0.15 9.16 19.56
C PRO A 181 0.50 9.30 21.05
N PRO A 182 1.73 8.93 21.47
CA PRO A 182 2.17 9.16 22.83
C PRO A 182 2.13 10.66 23.14
N PRO A 183 1.91 11.05 24.39
CA PRO A 183 1.98 12.46 24.77
C PRO A 183 3.36 13.01 24.42
N PRO A 184 3.44 14.31 24.06
CA PRO A 184 4.73 14.93 23.79
C PRO A 184 5.62 14.82 25.03
N PRO A 185 6.94 14.63 24.86
CA PRO A 185 7.88 14.58 25.98
C PRO A 185 7.77 15.84 26.83
N ASP A 186 7.73 15.68 28.16
CA ASP A 186 7.65 16.80 29.08
C ASP A 186 8.87 17.73 28.90
N PRO A 187 8.66 19.01 28.51
CA PRO A 187 9.73 19.94 28.22
C PRO A 187 10.58 20.31 29.45
N THR A 188 10.13 19.97 30.65
CA THR A 188 10.85 20.22 31.89
C THR A 188 11.88 19.15 32.22
N THR A 189 11.72 17.94 31.69
CA THR A 189 12.67 16.84 31.87
C THR A 189 13.92 17.00 30.99
N GLU A 190 15.02 16.35 31.35
CA GLU A 190 16.26 16.35 30.53
C GLU A 190 16.02 15.68 29.18
N GLU A 191 15.22 14.62 29.12
CA GLU A 191 14.83 13.96 27.88
C GLU A 191 14.02 14.90 26.97
N GLY A 192 12.99 15.57 27.50
CA GLY A 192 12.19 16.53 26.75
C GLY A 192 13.00 17.73 26.26
N LYS A 193 13.94 18.24 27.08
CA LYS A 193 14.88 19.28 26.66
C LYS A 193 15.80 18.81 25.54
N ALA A 194 16.33 17.57 25.62
CA ALA A 194 17.18 17.00 24.59
C ALA A 194 16.43 16.82 23.27
N VAL A 195 15.21 16.29 23.33
CA VAL A 195 14.32 16.14 22.16
C VAL A 195 14.02 17.49 21.51
N ASN A 196 13.70 18.52 22.29
CA ASN A 196 13.39 19.84 21.75
C ASN A 196 14.62 20.58 21.18
N LYS A 197 15.81 20.30 21.67
CA LYS A 197 17.10 20.85 21.16
C LYS A 197 17.59 20.14 19.90
N SER A 198 17.08 18.94 19.55
CA SER A 198 17.55 18.16 18.42
C SER A 198 17.30 18.89 17.09
N TRP A 199 18.38 19.36 16.46
CA TRP A 199 18.34 19.96 15.13
C TRP A 199 17.87 18.95 14.06
N LEU A 200 18.23 17.68 14.21
CA LEU A 200 17.85 16.62 13.32
C LEU A 200 16.32 16.41 13.34
N ARG A 201 15.72 16.40 14.54
CA ARG A 201 14.26 16.32 14.67
C ARG A 201 13.58 17.50 13.96
N ARG A 202 14.06 18.72 14.20
CA ARG A 202 13.50 19.92 13.53
C ARG A 202 13.62 19.82 12.01
N MET A 203 14.73 19.32 11.49
CA MET A 203 14.92 19.09 10.06
C MET A 203 13.93 18.05 9.52
N VAL A 204 13.74 16.93 10.23
CA VAL A 204 12.76 15.89 9.84
C VAL A 204 11.34 16.46 9.83
N TYR A 205 10.93 17.19 10.88
CA TYR A 205 9.61 17.79 10.93
C TYR A 205 9.41 18.82 9.82
N SER A 206 10.39 19.69 9.57
CA SER A 206 10.32 20.68 8.49
C SER A 206 10.21 20.01 7.10
N ALA A 207 10.97 18.94 6.87
CA ALA A 207 10.87 18.16 5.63
C ALA A 207 9.47 17.51 5.50
N TRP A 208 8.93 16.99 6.61
CA TRP A 208 7.59 16.41 6.65
C TRP A 208 6.51 17.42 6.31
N GLU A 209 6.54 18.62 6.92
CA GLU A 209 5.61 19.72 6.64
C GLU A 209 5.67 20.20 5.19
N GLN A 210 6.83 20.06 4.54
CA GLN A 210 7.01 20.33 3.13
C GLN A 210 6.54 19.19 2.21
N GLY A 211 5.95 18.12 2.77
CA GLY A 211 5.49 16.96 2.01
C GLY A 211 6.62 16.07 1.48
N MET A 212 7.82 16.17 2.07
CA MET A 212 8.93 15.26 1.73
C MET A 212 8.71 13.89 2.37
N THR A 213 8.91 12.87 1.59
CA THR A 213 8.79 11.46 2.01
C THR A 213 10.16 10.77 1.91
N PRO A 214 10.35 9.61 2.54
CA PRO A 214 11.56 8.81 2.33
C PRO A 214 11.87 8.51 0.85
N MET A 215 10.85 8.41 -0.01
CA MET A 215 11.03 8.26 -1.46
C MET A 215 11.69 9.48 -2.12
N SER A 216 11.54 10.66 -1.54
CA SER A 216 12.20 11.87 -2.03
C SER A 216 13.72 11.73 -2.05
N LEU A 217 14.30 10.94 -1.13
CA LEU A 217 15.72 10.67 -1.11
C LEU A 217 16.18 9.91 -2.35
N ALA A 218 15.43 8.90 -2.81
CA ALA A 218 15.75 8.15 -4.02
C ALA A 218 15.77 9.05 -5.28
N ARG A 219 14.92 10.08 -5.31
CA ARG A 219 14.88 11.09 -6.38
C ARG A 219 16.04 12.07 -6.27
N PHE A 220 16.34 12.52 -5.05
CA PHE A 220 17.35 13.55 -4.79
C PHE A 220 18.78 13.09 -5.12
N VAL A 221 19.12 11.82 -4.84
CA VAL A 221 20.47 11.29 -5.10
C VAL A 221 20.75 10.98 -6.57
N GLY A 222 19.80 11.22 -7.47
CA GLY A 222 19.97 11.15 -8.92
C GLY A 222 20.46 9.78 -9.41
N PRO A 223 21.57 9.71 -10.15
CA PRO A 223 22.07 8.45 -10.73
C PRO A 223 22.46 7.38 -9.68
N TYR A 224 22.62 7.75 -8.42
CA TYR A 224 22.89 6.81 -7.33
C TYR A 224 21.60 6.22 -6.74
N GLY A 225 20.42 6.72 -7.13
CA GLY A 225 19.13 6.24 -6.66
C GLY A 225 18.92 4.74 -6.77
N PRO A 226 19.21 4.09 -7.92
CA PRO A 226 19.08 2.65 -8.07
C PRO A 226 19.91 1.87 -7.04
N LYS A 227 21.18 2.25 -6.86
CA LYS A 227 22.08 1.61 -5.88
C LYS A 227 21.62 1.80 -4.44
N LEU A 228 21.12 3.00 -4.11
CA LEU A 228 20.58 3.29 -2.79
C LEU A 228 19.37 2.39 -2.49
N VAL A 229 18.39 2.33 -3.40
CA VAL A 229 17.18 1.52 -3.22
C VAL A 229 17.53 0.03 -3.14
N GLN A 230 18.43 -0.45 -4.02
CA GLN A 230 18.92 -1.82 -3.98
C GLN A 230 19.55 -2.15 -2.63
N SER A 231 20.39 -1.25 -2.10
CA SER A 231 21.02 -1.40 -0.78
C SER A 231 19.96 -1.46 0.35
N VAL A 232 18.91 -0.65 0.27
CA VAL A 232 17.78 -0.68 1.23
C VAL A 232 17.05 -2.01 1.17
N VAL A 233 16.76 -2.54 -0.03
CA VAL A 233 16.07 -3.82 -0.23
C VAL A 233 16.91 -4.96 0.35
N HIS A 234 18.21 -5.05 0.00
CA HIS A 234 19.11 -6.08 0.54
C HIS A 234 19.26 -6.01 2.06
N ARG A 235 19.45 -4.80 2.59
CA ARG A 235 19.54 -4.60 4.03
C ARG A 235 18.25 -5.02 4.75
N ARG A 236 17.08 -4.70 4.18
CA ARG A 236 15.80 -5.11 4.76
C ARG A 236 15.65 -6.63 4.74
N ALA A 237 15.97 -7.26 3.62
CA ALA A 237 15.96 -8.72 3.51
C ALA A 237 16.89 -9.40 4.54
N SER A 238 18.06 -8.83 4.82
CA SER A 238 19.01 -9.41 5.79
C SER A 238 18.51 -9.44 7.24
N PHE A 239 17.51 -8.64 7.58
CA PHE A 239 16.87 -8.66 8.91
C PHE A 239 15.67 -9.63 9.00
N MET A 240 15.21 -10.17 7.89
CA MET A 240 14.11 -11.14 7.86
C MET A 240 14.62 -12.54 8.23
N SER A 241 13.72 -13.43 8.62
CA SER A 241 14.03 -14.83 8.89
C SER A 241 14.65 -15.52 7.67
N GLU A 242 15.44 -16.57 7.87
CA GLU A 242 16.07 -17.32 6.77
C GLU A 242 15.05 -17.99 5.85
N GLY A 243 13.90 -18.39 6.37
CA GLY A 243 12.80 -18.97 5.61
C GLY A 243 11.92 -17.94 4.88
N SER A 244 12.22 -16.65 4.97
CA SER A 244 11.44 -15.62 4.27
C SER A 244 11.65 -15.71 2.76
N ALA A 245 10.61 -15.41 1.99
CA ALA A 245 10.69 -15.39 0.51
C ALA A 245 11.74 -14.41 -0.03
N MET A 246 12.12 -13.42 0.77
CA MET A 246 13.17 -12.45 0.43
C MET A 246 14.59 -13.01 0.62
N ARG A 247 14.78 -14.08 1.43
CA ARG A 247 16.10 -14.68 1.71
C ARG A 247 16.30 -16.04 1.08
N ASP A 248 15.24 -16.82 0.93
CA ASP A 248 15.29 -18.17 0.38
C ASP A 248 15.37 -18.23 -1.16
N GLY A 249 15.35 -17.07 -1.83
CA GLY A 249 15.48 -16.94 -3.28
C GLY A 249 14.17 -17.02 -4.06
N ARG A 250 13.01 -17.15 -3.40
CA ARG A 250 11.71 -17.08 -4.08
C ARG A 250 11.46 -15.69 -4.66
N VAL A 251 11.95 -14.64 -4.01
CA VAL A 251 11.96 -13.26 -4.52
C VAL A 251 13.36 -12.92 -5.00
N ASP A 252 13.52 -12.58 -6.28
CA ASP A 252 14.75 -12.01 -6.80
C ASP A 252 14.91 -10.58 -6.29
N LEU A 253 15.88 -10.36 -5.37
CA LEU A 253 16.10 -9.05 -4.74
C LEU A 253 16.53 -7.98 -5.74
N THR A 254 17.17 -8.36 -6.86
CA THR A 254 17.60 -7.41 -7.89
C THR A 254 16.39 -6.89 -8.66
N GLU A 255 15.53 -7.80 -9.13
CA GLU A 255 14.28 -7.45 -9.82
C GLU A 255 13.33 -6.67 -8.89
N PHE A 256 13.23 -7.10 -7.63
CA PHE A 256 12.42 -6.41 -6.63
C PHE A 256 12.95 -5.01 -6.34
N GLY A 257 14.27 -4.85 -6.23
CA GLY A 257 14.91 -3.55 -6.05
C GLY A 257 14.73 -2.62 -7.26
N GLU A 258 14.75 -3.16 -8.49
CA GLU A 258 14.45 -2.41 -9.71
C GLU A 258 12.99 -1.91 -9.71
N TYR A 259 12.04 -2.78 -9.37
CA TYR A 259 10.63 -2.44 -9.21
C TYR A 259 10.43 -1.32 -8.18
N ILE A 260 10.98 -1.48 -6.98
CA ILE A 260 10.87 -0.49 -5.90
C ILE A 260 11.52 0.84 -6.33
N TYR A 261 12.68 0.79 -6.99
CA TYR A 261 13.34 2.00 -7.47
C TYR A 261 12.46 2.79 -8.44
N HIS A 262 11.93 2.16 -9.48
CA HIS A 262 11.09 2.85 -10.46
C HIS A 262 9.79 3.35 -9.84
N ASN A 263 9.19 2.60 -8.90
CA ASN A 263 8.03 3.08 -8.15
C ASN A 263 8.34 4.35 -7.34
N TRP A 264 9.48 4.38 -6.63
CA TRP A 264 9.83 5.52 -5.77
C TRP A 264 10.35 6.73 -6.56
N ALA A 265 11.05 6.50 -7.65
CA ALA A 265 11.75 7.55 -8.40
C ALA A 265 10.85 8.27 -9.43
N LEU A 266 9.67 7.75 -9.75
CA LEU A 266 8.66 8.45 -10.55
C LEU A 266 8.16 9.73 -9.85
N LYS A 267 7.42 10.56 -10.60
CA LYS A 267 6.85 11.83 -10.11
C LYS A 267 6.20 11.64 -8.73
N PRO A 268 6.52 12.49 -7.74
CA PRO A 268 5.87 12.46 -6.44
C PRO A 268 4.37 12.79 -6.56
N SER A 269 3.53 12.03 -5.89
CA SER A 269 2.07 12.19 -5.92
C SER A 269 1.45 11.59 -4.64
N GLY A 270 0.67 10.52 -4.74
CA GLY A 270 -0.10 9.93 -3.64
C GLY A 270 0.71 9.47 -2.43
N GLU A 271 2.03 9.20 -2.56
CA GLU A 271 2.86 8.90 -1.40
C GLU A 271 2.95 10.07 -0.40
N ARG A 272 2.66 11.31 -0.87
CA ARG A 272 2.59 12.48 0.01
C ARG A 272 1.43 12.42 1.00
N ALA A 273 0.45 11.57 0.77
CA ALA A 273 -0.60 11.28 1.75
C ALA A 273 -0.04 10.83 3.11
N MET A 274 1.20 10.29 3.15
CA MET A 274 1.89 10.02 4.40
C MET A 274 1.92 11.26 5.29
N THR A 275 2.16 12.44 4.74
CA THR A 275 2.28 13.68 5.54
C THR A 275 0.95 14.32 5.94
N THR A 276 -0.15 13.93 5.30
CA THR A 276 -1.51 14.38 5.67
C THR A 276 -2.25 13.39 6.57
N HIS A 277 -1.81 12.12 6.62
CA HIS A 277 -2.46 11.06 7.39
C HIS A 277 -1.65 10.61 8.60
N LEU A 278 -0.33 10.78 8.56
CA LEU A 278 0.57 10.39 9.64
C LEU A 278 1.39 11.59 10.12
N ALA A 279 1.69 11.60 11.39
CA ALA A 279 2.78 12.37 11.99
C ALA A 279 4.08 11.57 11.97
N PRO A 280 5.26 12.20 12.12
CA PRO A 280 6.53 11.48 12.27
C PRO A 280 6.47 10.43 13.39
N GLY A 281 6.95 9.20 13.07
CA GLY A 281 6.81 8.03 13.97
C GLY A 281 5.64 7.12 13.61
N ALA A 282 5.00 7.31 12.44
CA ALA A 282 3.88 6.53 11.94
C ALA A 282 2.60 6.61 12.81
N HIS A 283 2.46 7.67 13.60
CA HIS A 283 1.25 7.95 14.37
C HIS A 283 0.18 8.56 13.47
N ALA A 284 -1.02 7.98 13.42
CA ALA A 284 -2.10 8.55 12.63
C ALA A 284 -2.58 9.89 13.19
N ILE A 285 -2.87 10.83 12.28
CA ILE A 285 -3.55 12.09 12.63
C ILE A 285 -4.97 11.81 13.12
N ARG A 286 -5.61 10.78 12.55
CA ARG A 286 -6.85 10.18 13.06
C ARG A 286 -6.58 8.73 13.44
N PRO A 287 -6.35 8.44 14.72
CA PRO A 287 -6.05 7.09 15.19
C PRO A 287 -7.17 6.10 14.82
N LEU A 288 -6.78 4.91 14.35
CA LEU A 288 -7.77 3.91 13.97
C LEU A 288 -8.63 3.43 15.15
N VAL A 289 -8.14 3.56 16.37
CA VAL A 289 -8.93 3.26 17.58
C VAL A 289 -10.19 4.14 17.71
N ASP A 290 -10.20 5.34 17.12
CA ASP A 290 -11.35 6.25 17.09
C ASP A 290 -12.20 6.10 15.83
N VAL A 291 -11.65 5.56 14.75
CA VAL A 291 -12.34 5.31 13.48
C VAL A 291 -13.08 3.97 13.50
N LEU A 292 -12.39 2.92 13.99
CA LEU A 292 -12.89 1.55 14.05
C LEU A 292 -13.73 1.35 15.32
N LEU A 293 -14.89 1.99 15.34
CA LEU A 293 -15.88 1.82 16.40
C LEU A 293 -16.92 0.81 15.99
N PRO A 294 -17.47 -0.02 16.91
CA PRO A 294 -18.52 -1.02 16.60
C PRO A 294 -19.76 -0.42 15.95
N GLU A 295 -20.06 0.84 16.21
CA GLU A 295 -21.17 1.58 15.58
C GLU A 295 -20.86 2.04 14.14
N ASN A 296 -19.60 2.27 13.78
CA ASN A 296 -19.17 2.76 12.48
C ASN A 296 -18.91 1.62 11.49
N VAL A 297 -18.22 0.57 11.95
CA VAL A 297 -17.84 -0.58 11.12
C VAL A 297 -18.99 -1.59 11.08
N LYS A 298 -19.57 -1.83 9.92
CA LYS A 298 -20.78 -2.67 9.76
C LYS A 298 -20.47 -4.13 9.40
N MET A 299 -19.29 -4.41 8.86
CA MET A 299 -18.81 -5.73 8.46
C MET A 299 -17.96 -6.39 9.56
N PRO A 300 -17.65 -7.69 9.48
CA PRO A 300 -16.64 -8.33 10.28
C PRO A 300 -15.27 -7.66 10.12
N LEU A 301 -14.48 -7.62 11.19
CA LEU A 301 -13.18 -6.99 11.26
C LEU A 301 -12.11 -8.01 11.68
N THR A 302 -11.03 -8.11 10.93
CA THR A 302 -9.90 -8.97 11.28
C THR A 302 -8.60 -8.19 11.30
N PHE A 303 -7.79 -8.38 12.33
CA PHE A 303 -6.41 -7.94 12.38
C PHE A 303 -5.47 -9.12 12.15
N ILE A 304 -4.42 -8.90 11.34
CA ILE A 304 -3.34 -9.87 11.15
C ILE A 304 -2.01 -9.16 11.40
N TYR A 305 -1.21 -9.64 12.34
CA TYR A 305 0.11 -9.09 12.66
C TYR A 305 1.18 -10.17 12.50
N GLY A 306 2.39 -9.78 12.12
CA GLY A 306 3.55 -10.66 12.22
C GLY A 306 3.96 -10.87 13.68
N GLU A 307 4.59 -11.98 13.97
CA GLU A 307 5.10 -12.30 15.31
C GLU A 307 6.16 -11.28 15.77
N PHE A 308 7.00 -10.82 14.84
CA PHE A 308 8.08 -9.84 15.07
C PHE A 308 7.76 -8.47 14.48
N ASP A 309 6.47 -8.15 14.34
CA ASP A 309 6.06 -6.84 13.83
C ASP A 309 6.42 -5.74 14.84
N TRP A 310 6.95 -4.63 14.36
CA TRP A 310 7.18 -3.45 15.18
C TRP A 310 5.88 -2.68 15.51
N MET A 311 4.78 -2.99 14.80
CA MET A 311 3.45 -2.53 15.17
C MET A 311 2.92 -3.41 16.31
N ASP A 312 2.61 -2.79 17.44
CA ASP A 312 2.12 -3.50 18.63
C ASP A 312 0.70 -4.04 18.39
N TYR A 313 0.59 -5.36 18.32
CA TYR A 313 -0.68 -6.06 18.10
C TYR A 313 -1.70 -5.87 19.23
N HIS A 314 -1.27 -5.52 20.45
CA HIS A 314 -2.18 -5.26 21.57
C HIS A 314 -3.13 -4.09 21.28
N ASN A 315 -2.71 -3.13 20.45
CA ASN A 315 -3.60 -2.04 20.03
C ASN A 315 -4.77 -2.56 19.18
N GLY A 316 -4.53 -3.49 18.26
CA GLY A 316 -5.59 -4.17 17.49
C GLY A 316 -6.43 -5.09 18.38
N GLN A 317 -5.81 -5.77 19.34
CA GLN A 317 -6.52 -6.63 20.30
C GLN A 317 -7.54 -5.84 21.11
N GLY A 318 -7.20 -4.65 21.61
CA GLY A 318 -8.14 -3.80 22.34
C GLY A 318 -9.36 -3.38 21.50
N ILE A 319 -9.19 -3.20 20.17
CA ILE A 319 -10.33 -2.96 19.28
C ILE A 319 -11.18 -4.24 19.15
N VAL A 320 -10.57 -5.40 18.95
CA VAL A 320 -11.28 -6.69 18.84
C VAL A 320 -12.10 -6.97 20.10
N GLU A 321 -11.55 -6.76 21.28
CA GLU A 321 -12.24 -6.92 22.56
C GLU A 321 -13.47 -6.02 22.64
N ARG A 322 -13.32 -4.74 22.30
CA ARG A 322 -14.43 -3.77 22.25
C ARG A 322 -15.54 -4.18 21.27
N PHE A 323 -15.19 -4.77 20.12
CA PHE A 323 -16.18 -5.29 19.17
C PHE A 323 -16.94 -6.49 19.75
N LYS A 324 -16.24 -7.44 20.36
CA LYS A 324 -16.83 -8.63 21.01
C LYS A 324 -17.75 -8.28 22.16
N GLU A 325 -17.39 -7.29 22.99
CA GLU A 325 -18.25 -6.76 24.05
C GLU A 325 -19.58 -6.20 23.53
N LYS A 326 -19.58 -5.71 22.27
CA LYS A 326 -20.79 -5.22 21.59
C LYS A 326 -21.47 -6.29 20.72
N GLY A 327 -21.08 -7.56 20.84
CA GLY A 327 -21.63 -8.66 20.06
C GLY A 327 -21.29 -8.59 18.56
N ARG A 328 -20.20 -7.89 18.18
CA ARG A 328 -19.75 -7.72 16.79
C ARG A 328 -18.63 -8.70 16.48
N ALA A 329 -18.63 -9.21 15.26
CA ALA A 329 -17.61 -10.13 14.79
C ALA A 329 -16.27 -9.38 14.61
N ALA A 330 -15.27 -9.79 15.37
CA ALA A 330 -13.89 -9.33 15.19
C ALA A 330 -12.90 -10.39 15.68
N ASP A 331 -11.79 -10.54 14.95
CA ASP A 331 -10.73 -11.50 15.26
C ASP A 331 -9.33 -10.88 15.09
N LEU A 332 -8.34 -11.51 15.74
CA LEU A 332 -6.95 -11.16 15.58
C LEU A 332 -6.11 -12.43 15.43
N TYR A 333 -5.22 -12.41 14.46
CA TYR A 333 -4.27 -13.49 14.18
C TYR A 333 -2.84 -12.97 14.20
N ARG A 334 -1.91 -13.87 14.47
CA ARG A 334 -0.48 -13.61 14.34
C ARG A 334 0.14 -14.61 13.38
N VAL A 335 0.98 -14.13 12.48
CA VAL A 335 1.73 -14.93 11.52
C VAL A 335 3.10 -15.23 12.13
N PRO A 336 3.42 -16.50 12.45
CA PRO A 336 4.71 -16.87 13.00
C PRO A 336 5.83 -16.55 12.00
N ASP A 337 7.02 -16.27 12.51
CA ASP A 337 8.20 -15.88 11.73
C ASP A 337 7.99 -14.67 10.79
N GLY A 338 6.89 -13.97 10.93
CA GLY A 338 6.56 -12.78 10.17
C GLY A 338 6.86 -11.50 10.94
N GLY A 339 7.41 -10.50 10.26
CA GLY A 339 7.50 -9.13 10.73
C GLY A 339 6.43 -8.24 10.10
N HIS A 340 6.76 -6.97 9.86
CA HIS A 340 5.81 -6.00 9.30
C HIS A 340 5.32 -6.33 7.89
N GLN A 341 6.12 -7.05 7.10
CA GLN A 341 5.76 -7.51 5.76
C GLN A 341 5.56 -9.03 5.72
N MET A 342 4.73 -9.54 6.62
CA MET A 342 4.48 -10.97 6.81
C MET A 342 4.09 -11.70 5.51
N PHE A 343 3.46 -11.02 4.56
CA PHE A 343 3.12 -11.56 3.24
C PHE A 343 4.34 -11.80 2.34
N LEU A 344 5.52 -11.23 2.65
CA LEU A 344 6.82 -11.51 2.03
C LEU A 344 7.72 -12.35 2.95
N GLU A 345 7.52 -12.25 4.25
CA GLU A 345 8.34 -12.92 5.26
C GLU A 345 7.90 -14.36 5.49
N ASN A 346 6.60 -14.59 5.61
CA ASN A 346 5.99 -15.93 5.65
C ASN A 346 4.71 -15.95 4.80
N PRO A 347 4.85 -15.93 3.45
CA PRO A 347 3.72 -15.82 2.53
C PRO A 347 2.74 -16.98 2.63
N ASP A 348 3.23 -18.17 2.97
CA ASP A 348 2.43 -19.37 3.05
C ASP A 348 1.45 -19.28 4.21
N GLU A 349 1.95 -18.93 5.39
CA GLU A 349 1.14 -18.80 6.58
C GLU A 349 0.23 -17.56 6.53
N PHE A 350 0.73 -16.42 6.02
CA PHE A 350 -0.11 -15.26 5.80
C PHE A 350 -1.32 -15.58 4.90
N SER A 351 -1.08 -16.26 3.77
CA SER A 351 -2.17 -16.64 2.85
C SER A 351 -3.15 -17.58 3.52
N ARG A 352 -2.67 -18.58 4.30
CA ARG A 352 -3.52 -19.50 5.07
C ARG A 352 -4.41 -18.75 6.06
N VAL A 353 -3.81 -17.90 6.88
CA VAL A 353 -4.54 -17.10 7.89
C VAL A 353 -5.58 -16.20 7.24
N LEU A 354 -5.23 -15.54 6.12
CA LEU A 354 -6.15 -14.67 5.39
C LEU A 354 -7.34 -15.49 4.84
N ILE A 355 -7.09 -16.64 4.21
CA ILE A 355 -8.15 -17.52 3.69
C ILE A 355 -9.07 -17.99 4.83
N ASP A 356 -8.50 -18.49 5.93
CA ASP A 356 -9.25 -18.99 7.09
C ASP A 356 -10.10 -17.89 7.75
N SER A 357 -9.60 -16.65 7.79
CA SER A 357 -10.34 -15.51 8.34
C SER A 357 -11.55 -15.11 7.49
N LEU A 358 -11.47 -15.28 6.17
CA LEU A 358 -12.53 -14.94 5.21
C LEU A 358 -13.52 -16.07 4.93
N ALA A 359 -13.24 -17.29 5.40
CA ALA A 359 -14.11 -18.45 5.26
C ALA A 359 -15.23 -18.51 6.30
N ARG A 360 -15.20 -17.65 7.33
CA ARG A 360 -16.13 -17.64 8.48
C ARG A 360 -17.41 -16.83 8.26
#